data_d91dc587edd64824b8c90d58fec883cc
#
_entry.id   d91dc587edd64824b8c90d58fec883cc
#
_cell.length_a   1.000
_cell.length_b   1.000
_cell.length_c   1.000
_cell.angle_alpha   90.00
_cell.angle_beta   90.00
_cell.angle_gamma   90.00
#
_symmetry.space_group_name_H-M   'P 1'
#
loop_
_entity.id
_entity.type
_entity.pdbx_description
1 polymer ?
#
loop_
_entity_poly.entity_id
_entity_poly.type
_entity_poly.pdbx_seq_one_letter_code
_entity_poly.pdbx_strand_id
1 'polypeptide(L)'
;HPDWVLGDDEPCGAKLRSLDARYMACVDAWFGRLSSELAGLFWRDGGPVWAVQLDNEIGDWKYLLGLRDIALSYDIAPAAFTKTGWPNPDAGYPARYPMLPFFGGYADASWTNDMKDQIQANTFEFHKGPMMLLGEGPDPTCPGCYPLVPGFPWLDVEMGGGMNSDYNHRTHLEPLDMVALSLCTVGGGSNGVGYYMFHGGNNP
;
A
#
# COMPACT_ATOMS: atom_id res chain seq x y z
N HIS A 1 14.59 -0.59 -8.18
CA HIS A 1 15.60 0.26 -7.51
C HIS A 1 16.63 0.72 -8.53
N PRO A 2 17.21 1.93 -8.38
CA PRO A 2 18.29 2.39 -9.23
C PRO A 2 19.54 1.48 -9.11
N ASP A 3 20.32 1.40 -10.17
CA ASP A 3 21.52 0.53 -10.22
C ASP A 3 22.51 0.82 -9.10
N TRP A 4 22.64 2.09 -8.68
CA TRP A 4 23.52 2.49 -7.58
C TRP A 4 23.06 1.97 -6.19
N VAL A 5 21.80 1.52 -6.07
CA VAL A 5 21.29 0.84 -4.86
C VAL A 5 21.58 -0.64 -4.90
N LEU A 6 21.67 -1.21 -6.11
CA LEU A 6 21.83 -2.66 -6.34
C LEU A 6 23.28 -3.10 -6.49
N GLY A 7 24.21 -2.16 -6.76
CA GLY A 7 25.62 -2.46 -7.01
C GLY A 7 26.38 -2.85 -5.73
N ASP A 8 27.24 -3.86 -5.83
CA ASP A 8 28.06 -4.34 -4.71
C ASP A 8 29.08 -3.29 -4.21
N ASP A 9 29.48 -2.36 -5.07
CA ASP A 9 30.50 -1.34 -4.80
C ASP A 9 29.92 -0.01 -4.32
N GLU A 10 28.59 0.11 -4.25
CA GLU A 10 27.91 1.35 -3.85
C GLU A 10 27.50 1.36 -2.37
N PRO A 11 27.38 2.55 -1.76
CA PRO A 11 27.08 2.66 -0.32
C PRO A 11 25.82 1.90 0.12
N CYS A 12 24.85 1.74 -0.78
CA CYS A 12 23.61 1.04 -0.51
C CYS A 12 23.58 -0.41 -0.98
N GLY A 13 24.70 -0.96 -1.47
CA GLY A 13 24.83 -2.37 -1.87
C GLY A 13 24.59 -3.32 -0.69
N ALA A 14 23.35 -3.42 -0.25
CA ALA A 14 22.95 -4.04 1.00
C ALA A 14 21.62 -4.76 0.81
N LYS A 15 21.15 -5.42 1.86
CA LYS A 15 19.82 -5.99 1.88
C LYS A 15 18.78 -4.87 1.82
N LEU A 16 18.10 -4.76 0.69
CA LEU A 16 17.06 -3.77 0.46
C LEU A 16 15.87 -3.95 1.39
N ARG A 17 15.17 -2.86 1.67
CA ARG A 17 13.94 -2.83 2.47
C ARG A 17 14.11 -3.56 3.81
N SER A 18 15.19 -3.23 4.52
CA SER A 18 15.54 -3.84 5.80
C SER A 18 16.29 -2.84 6.69
N LEU A 19 16.56 -3.21 7.94
CA LEU A 19 17.39 -2.44 8.86
C LEU A 19 18.91 -2.59 8.60
N ASP A 20 19.33 -3.04 7.42
CA ASP A 20 20.74 -3.01 7.05
C ASP A 20 21.27 -1.58 7.10
N ALA A 21 22.36 -1.37 7.83
CA ALA A 21 22.87 -0.03 8.11
C ALA A 21 23.25 0.76 6.84
N ARG A 22 23.70 0.08 5.79
CA ARG A 22 24.05 0.72 4.52
C ARG A 22 22.80 1.18 3.78
N TYR A 23 21.76 0.33 3.77
CA TYR A 23 20.48 0.70 3.17
C TYR A 23 19.84 1.86 3.94
N MET A 24 19.83 1.78 5.28
CA MET A 24 19.26 2.84 6.11
C MET A 24 20.02 4.16 6.00
N ALA A 25 21.33 4.14 5.74
CA ALA A 25 22.09 5.36 5.44
C ALA A 25 21.65 6.03 4.13
N CYS A 26 21.30 5.25 3.11
CA CYS A 26 20.74 5.80 1.88
C CYS A 26 19.33 6.35 2.08
N VAL A 27 18.52 5.68 2.89
CA VAL A 27 17.19 6.19 3.31
C VAL A 27 17.33 7.52 4.05
N ASP A 28 18.28 7.59 4.98
CA ASP A 28 18.57 8.82 5.76
C ASP A 28 18.90 9.99 4.83
N ALA A 29 19.83 9.80 3.91
CA ALA A 29 20.21 10.82 2.92
C ALA A 29 19.00 11.22 2.04
N TRP A 30 18.17 10.25 1.64
CA TRP A 30 16.97 10.51 0.85
C TRP A 30 15.93 11.32 1.63
N PHE A 31 15.64 10.96 2.88
CA PHE A 31 14.69 11.71 3.71
C PHE A 31 15.18 13.09 4.07
N GLY A 32 16.49 13.26 4.29
CA GLY A 32 17.09 14.58 4.43
C GLY A 32 16.86 15.47 3.21
N ARG A 33 16.94 14.90 2.00
CA ARG A 33 16.58 15.64 0.77
C ARG A 33 15.09 15.92 0.69
N LEU A 34 14.25 14.93 0.95
CA LEU A 34 12.79 15.08 0.90
C LEU A 34 12.30 16.15 1.88
N SER A 35 12.87 16.26 3.07
CA SER A 35 12.44 17.24 4.07
C SER A 35 12.51 18.67 3.55
N SER A 36 13.55 19.00 2.79
CA SER A 36 13.69 20.34 2.20
C SER A 36 12.66 20.62 1.12
N GLU A 37 12.24 19.62 0.36
CA GLU A 37 11.19 19.74 -0.67
C GLU A 37 9.78 19.78 -0.08
N LEU A 38 9.59 19.18 1.10
CA LEU A 38 8.30 19.09 1.77
C LEU A 38 8.09 20.21 2.81
N ALA A 39 9.07 21.08 3.01
CA ALA A 39 8.97 22.15 4.00
C ALA A 39 7.76 23.07 3.75
N GLY A 40 6.91 23.25 4.77
CA GLY A 40 5.69 24.05 4.68
C GLY A 40 4.52 23.39 3.94
N LEU A 41 4.68 22.17 3.43
CA LEU A 41 3.63 21.47 2.70
C LEU A 41 2.79 20.54 3.58
N PHE A 42 3.17 20.32 4.83
CA PHE A 42 2.40 19.47 5.72
C PHE A 42 1.12 20.13 6.22
N TRP A 43 0.13 19.31 6.53
CA TRP A 43 -1.16 19.73 7.07
C TRP A 43 -1.02 20.65 8.30
N ARG A 44 -0.08 20.36 9.20
CA ARG A 44 0.22 21.19 10.37
C ARG A 44 0.65 22.63 10.01
N ASP A 45 1.20 22.82 8.82
CA ASP A 45 1.68 24.09 8.29
C ASP A 45 0.66 24.75 7.34
N GLY A 46 -0.54 24.18 7.22
CA GLY A 46 -1.59 24.60 6.30
C GLY A 46 -1.42 24.06 4.87
N GLY A 47 -0.48 23.15 4.65
CA GLY A 47 -0.23 22.50 3.35
C GLY A 47 -1.12 21.30 3.07
N PRO A 48 -1.06 20.74 1.87
CA PRO A 48 -1.94 19.65 1.43
C PRO A 48 -1.49 18.25 1.88
N VAL A 49 -0.26 18.08 2.37
CA VAL A 49 0.28 16.77 2.74
C VAL A 49 -0.19 16.40 4.15
N TRP A 50 -1.21 15.54 4.23
CA TRP A 50 -1.74 15.07 5.51
C TRP A 50 -1.15 13.73 5.94
N ALA A 51 -0.73 12.88 4.98
CA ALA A 51 -0.19 11.55 5.27
C ALA A 51 1.02 11.24 4.38
N VAL A 52 1.90 10.37 4.88
CA VAL A 52 3.05 9.86 4.15
C VAL A 52 3.08 8.34 4.27
N GLN A 53 3.05 7.64 3.14
CA GLN A 53 3.27 6.21 3.09
C GLN A 53 4.77 5.93 3.11
N LEU A 54 5.21 5.16 4.11
CA LEU A 54 6.64 4.90 4.32
C LEU A 54 7.21 3.87 3.35
N ASP A 55 6.44 2.83 3.07
CA ASP A 55 6.80 1.81 2.08
C ASP A 55 5.52 1.11 1.59
N ASN A 56 5.65 0.34 0.52
CA ASN A 56 4.55 -0.36 -0.13
C ASN A 56 4.64 -1.87 0.11
N GLU A 57 3.54 -2.51 0.50
CA GLU A 57 3.40 -3.97 0.62
C GLU A 57 4.55 -4.64 1.40
N ILE A 58 4.91 -4.09 2.55
CA ILE A 58 5.92 -4.68 3.42
C ILE A 58 5.39 -4.89 4.83
N GLY A 59 5.62 -6.10 5.36
CA GLY A 59 5.18 -6.51 6.67
C GLY A 59 6.21 -6.30 7.79
N ASP A 60 7.46 -5.95 7.51
CA ASP A 60 8.48 -5.74 8.55
C ASP A 60 8.23 -4.43 9.30
N TRP A 61 7.47 -4.55 10.39
CA TRP A 61 7.10 -3.40 11.22
C TRP A 61 8.31 -2.73 11.91
N LYS A 62 9.40 -3.46 12.17
CA LYS A 62 10.62 -2.87 12.75
C LYS A 62 11.31 -1.96 11.75
N TYR A 63 11.39 -2.42 10.52
CA TYR A 63 11.89 -1.62 9.41
C TYR A 63 11.04 -0.36 9.20
N LEU A 64 9.72 -0.50 9.15
CA LEU A 64 8.80 0.64 8.99
C LEU A 64 8.92 1.66 10.14
N LEU A 65 9.13 1.20 11.38
CA LEU A 65 9.42 2.10 12.50
C LEU A 65 10.76 2.82 12.31
N GLY A 66 11.78 2.12 11.81
CA GLY A 66 13.06 2.75 11.48
C GLY A 66 12.91 3.86 10.44
N LEU A 67 12.13 3.62 9.38
CA LEU A 67 11.82 4.66 8.39
C LEU A 67 11.12 5.85 9.02
N ARG A 68 10.12 5.59 9.87
CA ARG A 68 9.38 6.64 10.58
C ARG A 68 10.29 7.48 11.46
N ASP A 69 11.18 6.84 12.19
CA ASP A 69 12.09 7.54 13.10
C ASP A 69 13.07 8.45 12.33
N ILE A 70 13.58 7.99 11.20
CA ILE A 70 14.38 8.82 10.28
C ILE A 70 13.53 9.99 9.75
N ALA A 71 12.32 9.73 9.27
CA ALA A 71 11.42 10.79 8.77
C ALA A 71 11.21 11.89 9.83
N LEU A 72 10.91 11.49 11.05
CA LEU A 72 10.70 12.41 12.16
C LEU A 72 11.97 13.19 12.52
N SER A 73 13.16 12.59 12.40
CA SER A 73 14.43 13.31 12.68
C SER A 73 14.68 14.45 11.70
N TYR A 74 14.07 14.38 10.52
CA TYR A 74 14.10 15.44 9.50
C TYR A 74 12.85 16.33 9.50
N ASP A 75 12.06 16.30 10.55
CA ASP A 75 10.81 17.06 10.68
C ASP A 75 9.75 16.72 9.59
N ILE A 76 9.87 15.56 8.98
CA ILE A 76 8.81 14.99 8.15
C ILE A 76 7.76 14.44 9.10
N ALA A 77 6.79 15.28 9.47
CA ALA A 77 5.79 14.96 10.49
C ALA A 77 4.38 15.21 9.95
N PRO A 78 3.86 14.31 9.10
CA PRO A 78 2.47 14.37 8.65
C PRO A 78 1.50 14.11 9.80
N ALA A 79 0.22 14.36 9.57
CA ALA A 79 -0.83 13.99 10.53
C ALA A 79 -0.92 12.47 10.73
N ALA A 80 -0.56 11.68 9.70
CA ALA A 80 -0.45 10.24 9.79
C ALA A 80 0.71 9.69 8.95
N PHE A 81 1.44 8.73 9.49
CA PHE A 81 2.22 7.80 8.67
C PHE A 81 1.34 6.62 8.28
N THR A 82 1.55 6.11 7.08
CA THR A 82 0.72 5.04 6.52
C THR A 82 1.56 3.88 6.02
N LYS A 83 0.93 2.73 5.92
CA LYS A 83 1.47 1.55 5.25
C LYS A 83 0.35 0.85 4.49
N THR A 84 0.65 0.12 3.43
CA THR A 84 -0.30 -0.81 2.83
C THR A 84 -0.63 -1.94 3.79
N GLY A 85 -1.91 -2.28 3.92
CA GLY A 85 -2.43 -3.25 4.88
C GLY A 85 -2.24 -4.70 4.46
N TRP A 86 -2.06 -4.96 3.17
CA TRP A 86 -1.85 -6.31 2.66
C TRP A 86 -0.37 -6.55 2.26
N PRO A 87 0.12 -7.76 1.97
CA PRO A 87 -0.59 -9.02 1.92
C PRO A 87 -0.87 -9.67 3.29
N ASN A 88 -0.39 -9.14 4.36
CA ASN A 88 -0.61 -9.75 5.65
C ASN A 88 -0.69 -8.67 6.72
N PRO A 89 -1.86 -8.48 7.37
CA PRO A 89 -1.86 -7.80 8.64
C PRO A 89 -1.04 -8.66 9.57
N ASP A 90 0.19 -8.25 9.81
CA ASP A 90 1.18 -9.00 10.55
C ASP A 90 0.60 -9.70 11.76
N ALA A 91 0.78 -11.01 11.82
CA ALA A 91 0.72 -11.73 13.07
C ALA A 91 1.72 -11.03 14.02
N GLY A 92 1.21 -10.18 14.90
CA GLY A 92 2.04 -9.35 15.78
C GLY A 92 1.99 -7.84 15.53
N TYR A 93 1.11 -7.36 14.69
CA TYR A 93 0.84 -5.92 14.54
C TYR A 93 0.46 -5.36 15.92
N PRO A 94 1.28 -4.51 16.53
CA PRO A 94 0.96 -4.01 17.87
C PRO A 94 -0.32 -3.16 17.79
N ALA A 95 -1.26 -3.39 18.69
CA ALA A 95 -2.51 -2.62 18.78
C ALA A 95 -2.30 -1.09 18.94
N ARG A 96 -1.07 -0.64 19.10
CA ARG A 96 -0.65 0.75 19.19
C ARG A 96 0.37 1.13 18.11
N TYR A 97 0.33 0.47 16.98
CA TYR A 97 1.24 0.77 15.89
C TYR A 97 0.94 2.18 15.33
N PRO A 98 1.91 3.09 15.29
CA PRO A 98 1.66 4.48 14.95
C PRO A 98 1.59 4.71 13.44
N MET A 99 0.96 3.80 12.71
CA MET A 99 0.76 3.89 11.28
C MET A 99 -0.64 3.46 10.90
N LEU A 100 -1.24 4.23 10.01
CA LEU A 100 -2.56 3.95 9.46
C LEU A 100 -2.44 2.88 8.37
N PRO A 101 -3.11 1.73 8.48
CA PRO A 101 -3.09 0.73 7.43
C PRO A 101 -3.96 1.18 6.25
N PHE A 102 -3.41 1.07 5.05
CA PHE A 102 -4.13 1.24 3.81
C PHE A 102 -4.35 -0.12 3.16
N PHE A 103 -5.46 -0.22 2.45
CA PHE A 103 -5.88 -1.44 1.76
C PHE A 103 -6.01 -1.16 0.27
N GLY A 104 -6.27 -2.20 -0.51
CA GLY A 104 -6.55 -2.13 -1.92
C GLY A 104 -7.54 -3.21 -2.34
N GLY A 105 -8.03 -3.09 -3.54
CA GLY A 105 -8.92 -4.05 -4.15
C GLY A 105 -8.83 -3.99 -5.67
N TYR A 106 -8.83 -5.15 -6.29
CA TYR A 106 -8.78 -5.29 -7.73
C TYR A 106 -9.88 -6.23 -8.19
N ALA A 107 -10.44 -5.95 -9.35
CA ALA A 107 -11.43 -6.84 -9.96
C ALA A 107 -10.79 -8.11 -10.53
N ASP A 108 -9.49 -8.06 -10.79
CA ASP A 108 -8.73 -9.12 -11.43
C ASP A 108 -7.30 -9.16 -10.88
N ALA A 109 -6.68 -10.33 -10.84
CA ALA A 109 -5.32 -10.55 -10.39
C ALA A 109 -4.41 -10.91 -11.58
N SER A 110 -4.09 -9.92 -12.40
CA SER A 110 -3.29 -10.11 -13.63
C SER A 110 -1.84 -10.54 -13.40
N TRP A 111 -1.35 -10.48 -12.17
CA TRP A 111 0.00 -10.94 -11.79
C TRP A 111 0.11 -12.44 -11.58
N THR A 112 -0.99 -13.19 -11.64
CA THR A 112 -0.97 -14.65 -11.60
C THR A 112 -1.14 -15.22 -13.00
N ASN A 113 -0.41 -16.30 -13.31
CA ASN A 113 -0.56 -17.05 -14.54
C ASN A 113 -1.62 -18.16 -14.44
N ASP A 114 -2.21 -18.38 -13.27
CA ASP A 114 -3.29 -19.34 -13.09
C ASP A 114 -4.63 -18.65 -13.39
N MET A 115 -5.27 -19.09 -14.49
CA MET A 115 -6.58 -18.55 -14.89
C MET A 115 -7.67 -18.71 -13.83
N LYS A 116 -7.51 -19.63 -12.89
CA LYS A 116 -8.48 -19.81 -11.79
C LYS A 116 -8.38 -18.70 -10.74
N ASP A 117 -7.19 -18.12 -10.61
CA ASP A 117 -6.90 -17.11 -9.60
C ASP A 117 -7.04 -15.68 -10.15
N GLN A 118 -7.36 -15.54 -11.44
CA GLN A 118 -7.44 -14.24 -12.09
C GLN A 118 -8.71 -13.48 -11.75
N ILE A 119 -9.83 -14.17 -11.60
CA ILE A 119 -11.09 -13.54 -11.22
C ILE A 119 -11.19 -13.53 -9.70
N GLN A 120 -11.25 -12.35 -9.13
CA GLN A 120 -11.46 -12.20 -7.70
C GLN A 120 -12.89 -12.63 -7.34
N ALA A 121 -13.00 -13.76 -6.64
CA ALA A 121 -14.27 -14.15 -6.08
C ALA A 121 -14.77 -13.02 -5.15
N ASN A 122 -16.04 -12.69 -5.27
CA ASN A 122 -16.73 -11.77 -4.37
C ASN A 122 -16.33 -10.28 -4.48
N THR A 123 -15.51 -9.89 -5.44
CA THR A 123 -15.06 -8.49 -5.60
C THR A 123 -16.23 -7.52 -5.78
N PHE A 124 -17.32 -7.98 -6.41
CA PHE A 124 -18.53 -7.19 -6.67
C PHE A 124 -19.66 -7.50 -5.69
N GLU A 125 -19.33 -7.97 -4.50
CA GLU A 125 -20.30 -8.24 -3.44
C GLU A 125 -20.06 -7.32 -2.25
N PHE A 126 -21.07 -7.13 -1.40
CA PHE A 126 -20.93 -6.34 -0.18
C PHE A 126 -20.34 -7.18 0.94
N HIS A 127 -19.17 -6.79 1.43
CA HIS A 127 -18.45 -7.45 2.51
C HIS A 127 -18.17 -6.49 3.66
N LYS A 128 -18.05 -7.02 4.86
CA LYS A 128 -17.63 -6.26 6.04
C LYS A 128 -16.11 -6.36 6.19
N GLY A 129 -15.39 -5.41 5.64
CA GLY A 129 -13.94 -5.32 5.76
C GLY A 129 -13.22 -5.36 4.42
N PRO A 130 -11.92 -5.01 4.42
CA PRO A 130 -11.11 -4.99 3.23
C PRO A 130 -11.01 -6.38 2.60
N MET A 131 -11.14 -6.46 1.30
CA MET A 131 -10.94 -7.69 0.56
C MET A 131 -9.48 -7.88 0.21
N MET A 132 -9.04 -9.14 0.28
CA MET A 132 -7.75 -9.53 -0.30
C MET A 132 -7.92 -10.18 -1.66
N LEU A 133 -6.88 -10.02 -2.43
CA LEU A 133 -6.78 -10.37 -3.83
C LEU A 133 -6.97 -11.85 -4.18
N LEU A 134 -6.81 -12.77 -3.24
CA LEU A 134 -6.70 -14.20 -3.56
C LEU A 134 -7.69 -15.10 -2.81
N GLY A 135 -8.74 -14.56 -2.26
CA GLY A 135 -9.80 -15.38 -1.64
C GLY A 135 -9.40 -16.13 -0.35
N GLU A 136 -8.21 -15.86 0.18
CA GLU A 136 -7.69 -16.49 1.39
C GLU A 136 -7.65 -15.48 2.55
N GLY A 137 -8.79 -15.13 3.06
CA GLY A 137 -8.89 -14.32 4.29
C GLY A 137 -9.07 -15.19 5.52
N PRO A 138 -8.74 -14.66 6.71
CA PRO A 138 -8.91 -15.37 7.97
C PRO A 138 -10.38 -15.54 8.39
N ASP A 139 -11.31 -14.86 7.73
CA ASP A 139 -12.73 -14.95 8.04
C ASP A 139 -13.40 -16.05 7.20
N PRO A 140 -13.81 -17.17 7.81
CA PRO A 140 -14.46 -18.26 7.08
C PRO A 140 -15.83 -17.88 6.49
N THR A 141 -16.45 -16.78 6.95
CA THR A 141 -17.72 -16.28 6.42
C THR A 141 -17.56 -15.31 5.27
N CYS A 142 -16.33 -14.83 5.06
CA CYS A 142 -15.94 -13.99 3.96
C CYS A 142 -14.52 -14.39 3.51
N PRO A 143 -14.39 -15.45 2.70
CA PRO A 143 -13.10 -15.82 2.14
C PRO A 143 -12.50 -14.62 1.40
N GLY A 144 -11.29 -14.23 1.78
CA GLY A 144 -10.62 -13.07 1.22
C GLY A 144 -10.83 -11.73 1.96
N CYS A 145 -11.71 -11.69 2.96
CA CYS A 145 -11.83 -10.50 3.81
C CYS A 145 -10.79 -10.48 4.92
N TYR A 146 -10.24 -9.30 5.17
CA TYR A 146 -9.39 -9.04 6.33
C TYR A 146 -10.16 -8.39 7.45
N PRO A 147 -9.82 -8.72 8.71
CA PRO A 147 -10.43 -8.02 9.83
C PRO A 147 -9.98 -6.56 9.82
N LEU A 148 -10.91 -5.68 10.09
CA LEU A 148 -10.60 -4.27 10.35
C LEU A 148 -9.63 -4.19 11.54
N VAL A 149 -8.61 -3.35 11.39
CA VAL A 149 -7.68 -3.08 12.49
C VAL A 149 -8.39 -2.20 13.51
N PRO A 150 -8.58 -2.64 14.75
CA PRO A 150 -9.32 -1.87 15.74
C PRO A 150 -8.73 -0.46 15.96
N GLY A 151 -9.58 0.54 15.91
CA GLY A 151 -9.18 1.93 16.14
C GLY A 151 -8.64 2.66 14.90
N PHE A 152 -8.59 2.00 13.75
CA PHE A 152 -8.23 2.63 12.48
C PHE A 152 -9.42 2.66 11.51
N PRO A 153 -9.53 3.70 10.69
CA PRO A 153 -10.49 3.70 9.58
C PRO A 153 -10.08 2.67 8.53
N TRP A 154 -11.04 2.16 7.82
CA TRP A 154 -10.80 1.39 6.60
C TRP A 154 -10.69 2.34 5.41
N LEU A 155 -9.48 2.45 4.86
CA LEU A 155 -9.17 3.27 3.68
C LEU A 155 -8.57 2.37 2.59
N ASP A 156 -9.24 2.30 1.46
CA ASP A 156 -8.70 1.70 0.25
C ASP A 156 -8.02 2.80 -0.57
N VAL A 157 -6.73 2.66 -0.80
CA VAL A 157 -5.93 3.66 -1.53
C VAL A 157 -5.31 3.09 -2.80
N GLU A 158 -5.54 1.82 -3.03
CA GLU A 158 -5.09 1.12 -4.23
C GLU A 158 -6.24 0.32 -4.82
N MET A 159 -7.34 1.02 -5.10
CA MET A 159 -8.44 0.42 -5.82
C MET A 159 -8.13 0.42 -7.31
N GLY A 160 -7.94 -0.77 -7.88
CA GLY A 160 -7.48 -0.95 -9.24
C GLY A 160 -8.45 -0.40 -10.28
N GLY A 161 -8.09 0.72 -10.89
CA GLY A 161 -8.81 1.33 -12.02
C GLY A 161 -8.41 0.76 -13.37
N GLY A 162 -7.57 -0.25 -13.37
CA GLY A 162 -7.07 -0.96 -14.52
C GLY A 162 -5.99 -1.95 -14.11
N MET A 163 -5.64 -2.83 -15.00
CA MET A 163 -4.67 -3.88 -14.73
C MET A 163 -3.61 -3.93 -15.83
N ASN A 164 -2.43 -4.43 -15.48
CA ASN A 164 -1.42 -4.73 -16.48
C ASN A 164 -1.94 -5.79 -17.44
N SER A 165 -1.75 -5.54 -18.74
CA SER A 165 -1.95 -6.56 -19.75
C SER A 165 -0.60 -7.08 -20.19
N ASP A 166 -0.44 -8.39 -20.14
CA ASP A 166 0.74 -9.08 -20.67
C ASP A 166 0.36 -9.99 -21.85
N TYR A 167 1.32 -10.80 -22.31
CA TYR A 167 1.06 -11.72 -23.41
C TYR A 167 0.07 -12.84 -23.05
N ASN A 168 0.01 -13.20 -21.78
CA ASN A 168 -0.78 -14.35 -21.32
C ASN A 168 -2.15 -13.92 -20.83
N HIS A 169 -2.26 -12.70 -20.33
CA HIS A 169 -3.48 -12.19 -19.71
C HIS A 169 -3.77 -10.76 -20.17
N ARG A 170 -4.97 -10.58 -20.70
CA ARG A 170 -5.48 -9.28 -21.13
C ARG A 170 -6.77 -8.98 -20.40
N THR A 171 -6.60 -8.29 -19.31
CA THR A 171 -7.73 -7.85 -18.49
C THR A 171 -8.58 -6.85 -19.27
N HIS A 172 -9.87 -7.09 -19.26
CA HIS A 172 -10.85 -6.17 -19.82
C HIS A 172 -11.77 -5.68 -18.69
N LEU A 173 -11.63 -4.43 -18.33
CA LEU A 173 -12.46 -3.75 -17.35
C LEU A 173 -13.21 -2.60 -18.02
N GLU A 174 -14.51 -2.56 -17.80
CA GLU A 174 -15.34 -1.44 -18.20
C GLU A 174 -15.37 -0.37 -17.10
N PRO A 175 -15.57 0.91 -17.44
CA PRO A 175 -15.69 1.96 -16.43
C PRO A 175 -16.76 1.67 -15.36
N LEU A 176 -17.82 0.96 -15.71
CA LEU A 176 -18.89 0.58 -14.78
C LEU A 176 -18.44 -0.49 -13.76
N ASP A 177 -17.45 -1.30 -14.08
CA ASP A 177 -16.88 -2.26 -13.12
C ASP A 177 -16.23 -1.52 -11.97
N MET A 178 -15.58 -0.39 -12.25
CA MET A 178 -14.99 0.46 -11.21
C MET A 178 -16.05 1.12 -10.34
N VAL A 179 -17.16 1.51 -10.91
CA VAL A 179 -18.30 2.04 -10.14
C VAL A 179 -18.86 0.95 -9.23
N ALA A 180 -19.07 -0.26 -9.75
CA ALA A 180 -19.58 -1.39 -8.97
C ALA A 180 -18.62 -1.76 -7.84
N LEU A 181 -17.31 -1.86 -8.11
CA LEU A 181 -16.28 -2.15 -7.11
C LEU A 181 -16.28 -1.09 -6.00
N SER A 182 -16.31 0.20 -6.38
CA SER A 182 -16.36 1.30 -5.42
C SER A 182 -17.61 1.28 -4.54
N LEU A 183 -18.76 0.98 -5.13
CA LEU A 183 -20.03 0.87 -4.39
C LEU A 183 -20.00 -0.29 -3.40
N CYS A 184 -19.47 -1.43 -3.80
CA CYS A 184 -19.32 -2.59 -2.91
C CYS A 184 -18.37 -2.29 -1.75
N THR A 185 -17.25 -1.63 -2.02
CA THR A 185 -16.25 -1.25 -1.00
C THR A 185 -16.84 -0.25 0.00
N VAL A 186 -17.44 0.84 -0.48
CA VAL A 186 -18.06 1.84 0.39
C VAL A 186 -19.27 1.26 1.12
N GLY A 187 -20.10 0.48 0.44
CA GLY A 187 -21.25 -0.21 1.03
C GLY A 187 -20.85 -1.27 2.05
N GLY A 188 -19.65 -1.84 1.92
CA GLY A 188 -19.03 -2.74 2.89
C GLY A 188 -18.52 -2.06 4.16
N GLY A 189 -18.42 -0.73 4.14
CA GLY A 189 -18.02 0.09 5.29
C GLY A 189 -16.68 0.79 5.17
N SER A 190 -16.08 0.87 3.97
CA SER A 190 -14.88 1.68 3.75
C SER A 190 -15.16 3.15 4.03
N ASN A 191 -14.22 3.79 4.71
CA ASN A 191 -14.28 5.21 5.06
C ASN A 191 -13.73 6.11 3.93
N GLY A 192 -13.04 5.55 2.95
CA GLY A 192 -12.51 6.27 1.82
C GLY A 192 -11.93 5.36 0.75
N VAL A 193 -11.97 5.85 -0.49
CA VAL A 193 -11.51 5.14 -1.67
C VAL A 193 -10.53 6.03 -2.43
N GLY A 194 -9.36 5.47 -2.74
CA GLY A 194 -8.38 6.04 -3.65
C GLY A 194 -8.13 5.09 -4.81
N TYR A 195 -8.21 5.62 -6.02
CA TYR A 195 -7.99 4.81 -7.20
C TYR A 195 -6.50 4.71 -7.55
N TYR A 196 -6.09 3.54 -7.94
CA TYR A 196 -4.78 3.25 -8.47
C TYR A 196 -4.93 2.70 -9.91
N MET A 197 -4.45 3.40 -10.95
CA MET A 197 -3.73 4.67 -10.90
C MET A 197 -4.55 5.75 -11.61
N PHE A 198 -4.19 7.03 -11.41
CA PHE A 198 -4.78 8.14 -12.15
C PHE A 198 -4.55 8.01 -13.66
N HIS A 199 -3.38 7.57 -14.05
CA HIS A 199 -3.04 7.17 -15.43
C HIS A 199 -1.95 6.09 -15.38
N GLY A 200 -1.93 5.24 -16.39
CA GLY A 200 -0.87 4.24 -16.55
C GLY A 200 0.46 4.87 -16.93
N GLY A 201 1.52 4.09 -16.77
CA GLY A 201 2.86 4.38 -17.25
C GLY A 201 3.30 3.34 -18.28
N ASN A 202 4.52 3.49 -18.78
CA ASN A 202 5.17 2.44 -19.55
C ASN A 202 5.67 1.38 -18.56
N ASN A 203 5.14 0.18 -18.68
CA ASN A 203 5.75 -0.98 -18.07
C ASN A 203 6.63 -1.64 -19.12
N PRO A 204 7.94 -1.81 -18.84
CA PRO A 204 8.88 -2.45 -19.76
C PRO A 204 8.56 -3.93 -19.98
#